data_144ac5e51076678c9e10a393c8cc1589
#
_entry.id   144ac5e51076678c9e10a393c8cc1589
#
_cell.length_a   1.000
_cell.length_b   1.000
_cell.length_c   1.000
_cell.angle_alpha   90.00
_cell.angle_beta   90.00
_cell.angle_gamma   90.00
#
_symmetry.space_group_name_H-M   'P 1'
#
loop_
_entity.id
_entity.type
_entity.pdbx_description
1 polymer ?
#
loop_
_entity_poly.entity_id
_entity_poly.type
_entity_poly.pdbx_seq_one_letter_code
_entity_poly.pdbx_strand_id
1 'polypeptide(L)'
;MVRNLSNVAMLHFLSREKGIRPPEALYHHVPELWQLVRTCIFPDGRLLRIGGDTRVRYCYCQDYLIPVLLLLEDRYKDPDCWDFEQAWLNIVKQEQEYNRDGSFLSRRVEKLACVSPLYYSRLESDKAATLAMGLYWHRMKEEHRLHDTMEDTGKQRTVKVASEMHPLSFWTDDYHGASLHRSDRRIASWVWEASEKPQGLCLPPDKSDMAEWHQNLAGEVRGMGCFHRNIITSHEEHPFDGGFLTYGKLRTRSERFVAEGEGDREIAVEKIIYAALPDDATVLVMPQICARRVW
;
A
#
# COMPACT_ATOMS: atom_id res chain seq x y z
N MET A 1 0.74 5.75 4.60
CA MET A 1 2.17 5.54 4.87
C MET A 1 3.04 6.07 3.73
N VAL A 2 3.13 5.41 2.58
CA VAL A 2 3.99 5.83 1.46
C VAL A 2 3.78 7.28 1.06
N ARG A 3 2.53 7.76 0.96
CA ARG A 3 2.24 9.16 0.65
C ARG A 3 2.83 10.14 1.67
N ASN A 4 2.82 9.80 2.95
CA ASN A 4 3.42 10.66 3.98
C ASN A 4 4.94 10.73 3.82
N LEU A 5 5.59 9.58 3.62
CA LEU A 5 7.04 9.53 3.33
C LEU A 5 7.40 10.26 2.03
N SER A 6 6.56 10.15 0.99
CA SER A 6 6.75 10.88 -0.27
C SER A 6 6.70 12.41 -0.06
N ASN A 7 5.79 12.91 0.78
CA ASN A 7 5.75 14.33 1.12
C ASN A 7 7.04 14.78 1.85
N VAL A 8 7.56 13.95 2.76
CA VAL A 8 8.85 14.20 3.43
C VAL A 8 9.98 14.27 2.38
N ALA A 9 9.98 13.32 1.44
CA ALA A 9 10.97 13.29 0.35
C ALA A 9 10.92 14.56 -0.50
N MET A 10 9.73 14.99 -0.90
CA MET A 10 9.55 16.22 -1.68
C MET A 10 10.08 17.44 -0.94
N LEU A 11 9.79 17.59 0.35
CA LEU A 11 10.28 18.69 1.17
C LEU A 11 11.81 18.62 1.37
N HIS A 12 12.34 17.41 1.53
CA HIS A 12 13.79 17.19 1.63
C HIS A 12 14.53 17.69 0.38
N PHE A 13 14.15 17.23 -0.79
CA PHE A 13 14.80 17.58 -2.04
C PHE A 13 14.56 19.03 -2.43
N LEU A 14 13.35 19.57 -2.21
CA LEU A 14 13.09 21.00 -2.42
C LEU A 14 13.95 21.88 -1.52
N SER A 15 14.14 21.49 -0.27
CA SER A 15 15.03 22.24 0.65
C SER A 15 16.47 22.21 0.16
N ARG A 16 16.95 21.05 -0.30
CA ARG A 16 18.31 20.94 -0.88
C ARG A 16 18.47 21.81 -2.12
N GLU A 17 17.49 21.79 -3.02
CA GLU A 17 17.49 22.67 -4.22
C GLU A 17 17.64 24.15 -3.86
N LYS A 18 17.01 24.57 -2.78
CA LYS A 18 17.07 25.97 -2.31
C LYS A 18 18.25 26.27 -1.36
N GLY A 19 19.12 25.30 -1.11
CA GLY A 19 20.24 25.46 -0.16
C GLY A 19 19.76 25.67 1.29
N ILE A 20 18.51 25.23 1.60
CA ILE A 20 17.90 25.34 2.92
C ILE A 20 18.10 24.04 3.67
N ARG A 21 18.54 24.12 4.92
CA ARG A 21 18.62 22.95 5.78
C ARG A 21 17.22 22.60 6.33
N PRO A 22 16.65 21.43 6.03
CA PRO A 22 15.36 21.03 6.60
C PRO A 22 15.46 20.84 8.12
N PRO A 23 14.41 21.18 8.89
CA PRO A 23 14.38 20.89 10.32
C PRO A 23 14.38 19.38 10.58
N GLU A 24 15.06 18.93 11.65
CA GLU A 24 15.09 17.50 12.00
C GLU A 24 13.68 16.91 12.27
N ALA A 25 12.74 17.73 12.73
CA ALA A 25 11.34 17.32 12.92
C ALA A 25 10.67 16.83 11.63
N LEU A 26 11.16 17.22 10.44
CA LEU A 26 10.66 16.71 9.16
C LEU A 26 10.83 15.18 9.05
N TYR A 27 11.86 14.64 9.68
CA TYR A 27 12.23 13.23 9.57
C TYR A 27 11.74 12.37 10.74
N HIS A 28 10.93 12.97 11.62
CA HIS A 28 10.35 12.26 12.73
C HIS A 28 9.52 11.06 12.24
N HIS A 29 9.75 9.88 12.79
CA HIS A 29 9.13 8.60 12.42
C HIS A 29 9.39 8.10 10.98
N VAL A 30 10.30 8.69 10.23
CA VAL A 30 10.65 8.16 8.89
C VAL A 30 11.20 6.73 8.97
N PRO A 31 12.12 6.38 9.90
CA PRO A 31 12.62 5.01 10.01
C PRO A 31 11.54 4.00 10.33
N GLU A 32 10.68 4.29 11.28
CA GLU A 32 9.58 3.40 11.71
C GLU A 32 8.56 3.17 10.58
N LEU A 33 8.18 4.24 9.91
CA LEU A 33 7.28 4.15 8.75
C LEU A 33 7.93 3.38 7.59
N TRP A 34 9.25 3.56 7.41
CA TRP A 34 9.97 2.84 6.36
C TRP A 34 10.05 1.34 6.64
N GLN A 35 10.31 0.91 7.85
CA GLN A 35 10.29 -0.51 8.20
C GLN A 35 8.97 -1.18 7.77
N LEU A 36 7.85 -0.53 8.07
CA LEU A 36 6.54 -1.04 7.66
C LEU A 36 6.34 -1.03 6.14
N VAL A 37 6.73 0.05 5.47
CA VAL A 37 6.63 0.12 4.00
C VAL A 37 7.51 -0.92 3.34
N ARG A 38 8.73 -1.10 3.83
CA ARG A 38 9.67 -2.12 3.33
C ARG A 38 9.10 -3.53 3.47
N THR A 39 8.39 -3.80 4.56
CA THR A 39 7.68 -5.08 4.75
C THR A 39 6.64 -5.33 3.65
N CYS A 40 6.11 -4.27 3.04
CA CYS A 40 5.12 -4.35 1.98
C CYS A 40 5.73 -4.39 0.56
N ILE A 41 7.06 -4.33 0.39
CA ILE A 41 7.69 -4.33 -0.93
C ILE A 41 8.01 -5.76 -1.36
N PHE A 42 7.60 -6.12 -2.57
CA PHE A 42 7.96 -7.38 -3.22
C PHE A 42 9.36 -7.30 -3.87
N PRO A 43 10.00 -8.44 -4.15
CA PRO A 43 11.31 -8.46 -4.81
C PRO A 43 11.35 -7.75 -6.17
N ASP A 44 10.21 -7.66 -6.87
CA ASP A 44 10.07 -6.96 -8.14
C ASP A 44 9.79 -5.44 -7.99
N GLY A 45 9.88 -4.91 -6.78
CA GLY A 45 9.66 -3.50 -6.48
C GLY A 45 8.19 -3.08 -6.34
N ARG A 46 7.23 -3.98 -6.54
CA ARG A 46 5.80 -3.69 -6.32
C ARG A 46 5.48 -3.56 -4.84
N LEU A 47 4.54 -2.67 -4.53
CA LEU A 47 4.12 -2.36 -3.16
C LEU A 47 2.80 -3.06 -2.82
N LEU A 48 2.82 -3.94 -1.84
CA LEU A 48 1.61 -4.53 -1.28
C LEU A 48 0.75 -3.44 -0.61
N ARG A 49 -0.55 -3.48 -0.83
CA ARG A 49 -1.52 -2.79 0.04
C ARG A 49 -2.03 -3.79 1.07
N ILE A 50 -1.90 -3.44 2.34
CA ILE A 50 -2.36 -4.28 3.46
C ILE A 50 -3.84 -4.58 3.29
N GLY A 51 -4.23 -5.85 3.45
CA GLY A 51 -5.58 -6.34 3.17
C GLY A 51 -5.94 -6.42 1.69
N GLY A 52 -5.12 -5.89 0.83
CA GLY A 52 -5.41 -5.72 -0.60
C GLY A 52 -6.29 -4.50 -0.88
N ASP A 53 -6.53 -4.23 -2.14
CA ASP A 53 -7.39 -3.14 -2.58
C ASP A 53 -8.31 -3.63 -3.69
N THR A 54 -9.56 -3.24 -3.63
CA THR A 54 -10.54 -3.48 -4.69
C THR A 54 -10.39 -2.54 -5.90
N ARG A 55 -9.57 -1.52 -5.76
CA ARG A 55 -9.23 -0.57 -6.83
C ARG A 55 -8.17 -1.16 -7.75
N VAL A 56 -7.75 -0.36 -8.73
CA VAL A 56 -6.65 -0.73 -9.63
C VAL A 56 -5.35 -0.71 -8.83
N ARG A 57 -4.95 -1.89 -8.35
CA ARG A 57 -3.71 -2.07 -7.58
C ARG A 57 -2.51 -1.70 -8.44
N TYR A 58 -1.40 -1.38 -7.82
CA TYR A 58 -0.16 -0.93 -8.47
C TYR A 58 -0.29 0.31 -9.37
N CYS A 59 -1.51 0.75 -9.67
CA CYS A 59 -1.74 2.01 -10.38
C CYS A 59 -1.97 3.18 -9.43
N TYR A 60 -2.24 2.91 -8.16
CA TYR A 60 -2.49 3.94 -7.15
C TYR A 60 -1.46 3.86 -6.03
N CYS A 61 -0.79 4.96 -5.78
CA CYS A 61 0.26 5.12 -4.78
C CYS A 61 1.58 4.36 -5.01
N GLN A 62 1.67 3.45 -5.99
CA GLN A 62 2.91 2.73 -6.28
C GLN A 62 4.04 3.68 -6.66
N ASP A 63 3.75 4.66 -7.53
CA ASP A 63 4.77 5.58 -8.03
C ASP A 63 5.30 6.53 -6.94
N TYR A 64 4.53 6.77 -5.88
CA TYR A 64 4.99 7.52 -4.71
C TYR A 64 6.10 6.82 -3.92
N LEU A 65 6.41 5.56 -4.25
CA LEU A 65 7.54 4.85 -3.67
C LEU A 65 8.87 5.40 -4.17
N ILE A 66 8.98 5.85 -5.43
CA ILE A 66 10.21 6.38 -6.00
C ILE A 66 10.80 7.53 -5.18
N PRO A 67 10.05 8.62 -4.88
CA PRO A 67 10.54 9.66 -3.98
C PRO A 67 11.03 9.15 -2.64
N VAL A 68 10.34 8.17 -2.07
CA VAL A 68 10.71 7.58 -0.77
C VAL A 68 12.04 6.84 -0.86
N LEU A 69 12.22 6.00 -1.88
CA LEU A 69 13.47 5.27 -2.09
C LEU A 69 14.66 6.22 -2.25
N LEU A 70 14.48 7.31 -3.01
CA LEU A 70 15.51 8.34 -3.18
C LEU A 70 15.88 9.04 -1.87
N LEU A 71 14.90 9.40 -1.05
CA LEU A 71 15.12 9.98 0.28
C LEU A 71 15.93 9.03 1.18
N LEU A 72 15.56 7.75 1.19
CA LEU A 72 16.18 6.77 2.06
C LEU A 72 17.61 6.44 1.62
N GLU A 73 17.85 6.36 0.33
CA GLU A 73 19.21 6.23 -0.22
C GLU A 73 20.05 7.47 0.10
N ASP A 74 19.51 8.67 -0.11
CA ASP A 74 20.25 9.91 0.09
C ASP A 74 20.59 10.17 1.56
N ARG A 75 19.57 10.13 2.43
CA ARG A 75 19.71 10.51 3.84
C ARG A 75 20.13 9.35 4.76
N TYR A 76 19.56 8.16 4.54
CA TYR A 76 19.75 7.01 5.44
C TYR A 76 20.72 5.97 4.89
N LYS A 77 21.16 6.13 3.63
CA LYS A 77 22.09 5.21 2.96
C LYS A 77 21.57 3.76 2.93
N ASP A 78 20.25 3.59 2.78
CA ASP A 78 19.65 2.26 2.65
C ASP A 78 20.09 1.61 1.32
N PRO A 79 20.87 0.51 1.36
CA PRO A 79 21.46 -0.07 0.17
C PRO A 79 20.41 -0.75 -0.74
N ASP A 80 19.28 -1.18 -0.20
CA ASP A 80 18.28 -1.92 -0.97
C ASP A 80 17.37 -0.99 -1.79
N CYS A 81 17.39 0.31 -1.49
CA CYS A 81 16.52 1.26 -2.18
C CYS A 81 16.77 1.36 -3.67
N TRP A 82 18.04 1.28 -4.08
CA TRP A 82 18.41 1.25 -5.50
C TRP A 82 17.83 0.03 -6.20
N ASP A 83 17.97 -1.15 -5.61
CA ASP A 83 17.48 -2.40 -6.21
C ASP A 83 15.97 -2.41 -6.33
N PHE A 84 15.24 -1.92 -5.34
CA PHE A 84 13.78 -1.75 -5.40
C PHE A 84 13.35 -0.77 -6.49
N GLU A 85 14.05 0.35 -6.63
CA GLU A 85 13.77 1.32 -7.68
C GLU A 85 13.99 0.73 -9.07
N GLN A 86 15.14 0.06 -9.29
CA GLN A 86 15.45 -0.57 -10.57
C GLN A 86 14.44 -1.69 -10.90
N ALA A 87 14.07 -2.50 -9.93
CA ALA A 87 13.06 -3.54 -10.11
C ALA A 87 11.72 -2.94 -10.56
N TRP A 88 11.26 -1.88 -9.89
CA TRP A 88 10.03 -1.19 -10.28
C TRP A 88 10.13 -0.52 -11.66
N LEU A 89 11.22 0.16 -11.96
CA LEU A 89 11.43 0.79 -13.28
C LEU A 89 11.45 -0.22 -14.42
N ASN A 90 11.97 -1.43 -14.19
CA ASN A 90 11.90 -2.53 -15.15
C ASN A 90 10.45 -2.95 -15.44
N ILE A 91 9.60 -3.03 -14.43
CA ILE A 91 8.16 -3.30 -14.62
C ILE A 91 7.51 -2.18 -15.45
N VAL A 92 7.78 -0.92 -15.13
CA VAL A 92 7.25 0.22 -15.89
C VAL A 92 7.66 0.15 -17.34
N LYS A 93 8.92 -0.15 -17.61
CA LYS A 93 9.44 -0.32 -18.97
C LYS A 93 8.74 -1.46 -19.72
N GLN A 94 8.61 -2.62 -19.09
CA GLN A 94 7.90 -3.77 -19.69
C GLN A 94 6.43 -3.44 -20.01
N GLU A 95 5.74 -2.71 -19.15
CA GLU A 95 4.36 -2.28 -19.38
C GLU A 95 4.27 -1.34 -20.59
N GLN A 96 5.18 -0.35 -20.71
CA GLN A 96 5.22 0.54 -21.88
C GLN A 96 5.53 -0.21 -23.18
N GLU A 97 6.48 -1.13 -23.16
CA GLU A 97 6.80 -1.99 -24.31
C GLU A 97 5.61 -2.85 -24.74
N TYR A 98 4.85 -3.37 -23.76
CA TYR A 98 3.63 -4.13 -24.05
C TYR A 98 2.51 -3.27 -24.63
N ASN A 99 2.34 -2.05 -24.14
CA ASN A 99 1.31 -1.12 -24.60
C ASN A 99 1.57 -0.62 -26.04
N ARG A 100 2.84 -0.40 -26.42
CA ARG A 100 3.29 0.06 -27.76
C ARG A 100 2.83 1.45 -28.18
N ASP A 101 2.17 2.20 -27.32
CA ASP A 101 1.67 3.56 -27.60
C ASP A 101 2.32 4.62 -26.70
N GLY A 102 3.32 4.20 -25.90
CA GLY A 102 4.02 5.07 -24.95
C GLY A 102 3.28 5.31 -23.63
N SER A 103 2.07 4.84 -23.49
CA SER A 103 1.34 4.90 -22.22
C SER A 103 1.91 3.96 -21.17
N PHE A 104 1.71 4.30 -19.90
CA PHE A 104 2.16 3.46 -18.78
C PHE A 104 1.16 2.35 -18.45
N LEU A 105 -0.14 2.59 -18.61
CA LEU A 105 -1.19 1.75 -18.03
C LEU A 105 -2.20 1.22 -19.05
N SER A 106 -2.21 1.70 -20.28
CA SER A 106 -3.24 1.54 -21.31
C SER A 106 -4.02 0.21 -21.22
N ARG A 107 -3.39 -0.91 -21.52
CA ARG A 107 -4.06 -2.21 -21.56
C ARG A 107 -4.42 -2.77 -20.18
N ARG A 108 -3.64 -2.44 -19.16
CA ARG A 108 -3.92 -2.84 -17.79
C ARG A 108 -5.24 -2.27 -17.29
N VAL A 109 -5.59 -1.07 -17.70
CA VAL A 109 -6.75 -0.31 -17.19
C VAL A 109 -7.69 0.15 -18.29
N GLU A 110 -7.77 -0.56 -19.40
CA GLU A 110 -8.59 -0.25 -20.55
C GLU A 110 -10.05 0.05 -20.16
N LYS A 111 -10.65 -0.78 -19.30
CA LYS A 111 -12.01 -0.53 -18.80
C LYS A 111 -12.13 0.78 -18.06
N LEU A 112 -11.11 1.15 -17.26
CA LEU A 112 -11.09 2.42 -16.55
C LEU A 112 -10.99 3.59 -17.52
N ALA A 113 -10.18 3.49 -18.56
CA ALA A 113 -10.08 4.51 -19.59
C ALA A 113 -11.44 4.78 -20.26
N CYS A 114 -12.26 3.74 -20.48
CA CYS A 114 -13.59 3.86 -21.04
C CYS A 114 -14.61 4.46 -20.07
N VAL A 115 -14.63 4.02 -18.80
CA VAL A 115 -15.68 4.42 -17.85
C VAL A 115 -15.35 5.67 -17.04
N SER A 116 -14.07 5.99 -16.91
CA SER A 116 -13.60 7.15 -16.14
C SER A 116 -12.31 7.73 -16.75
N PRO A 117 -12.41 8.38 -17.93
CA PRO A 117 -11.23 8.88 -18.65
C PRO A 117 -10.43 9.91 -17.85
N LEU A 118 -11.08 10.74 -17.04
CA LEU A 118 -10.38 11.70 -16.18
C LEU A 118 -9.54 11.01 -15.10
N TYR A 119 -10.06 9.95 -14.52
CA TYR A 119 -9.29 9.18 -13.53
C TYR A 119 -8.13 8.43 -14.17
N TYR A 120 -8.35 7.85 -15.35
CA TYR A 120 -7.28 7.24 -16.15
C TYR A 120 -6.16 8.23 -16.47
N SER A 121 -6.51 9.41 -17.01
CA SER A 121 -5.54 10.46 -17.36
C SER A 121 -4.76 10.93 -16.14
N ARG A 122 -5.41 10.99 -14.97
CA ARG A 122 -4.74 11.30 -13.71
C ARG A 122 -3.68 10.25 -13.35
N LEU A 123 -3.99 8.95 -13.46
CA LEU A 123 -3.03 7.89 -13.13
C LEU A 123 -1.80 7.94 -14.05
N GLU A 124 -2.01 8.16 -15.36
CA GLU A 124 -0.92 8.34 -16.32
C GLU A 124 -0.04 9.57 -15.98
N SER A 125 -0.70 10.70 -15.67
CA SER A 125 -0.01 11.94 -15.31
C SER A 125 0.75 11.82 -13.98
N ASP A 126 0.16 11.19 -12.98
CA ASP A 126 0.81 10.98 -11.68
C ASP A 126 2.09 10.14 -11.85
N LYS A 127 2.04 9.09 -12.67
CA LYS A 127 3.21 8.26 -12.98
C LYS A 127 4.28 9.06 -13.71
N ALA A 128 3.92 9.79 -14.76
CA ALA A 128 4.86 10.62 -15.51
C ALA A 128 5.53 11.68 -14.62
N ALA A 129 4.76 12.37 -13.80
CA ALA A 129 5.27 13.40 -12.90
C ALA A 129 6.23 12.80 -11.85
N THR A 130 5.90 11.67 -11.28
CA THR A 130 6.74 11.04 -10.25
C THR A 130 8.04 10.52 -10.82
N LEU A 131 8.02 9.94 -12.02
CA LEU A 131 9.23 9.51 -12.73
C LEU A 131 10.12 10.72 -13.10
N ALA A 132 9.52 11.80 -13.57
CA ALA A 132 10.25 13.04 -13.90
C ALA A 132 10.89 13.66 -12.64
N MET A 133 10.20 13.69 -11.51
CA MET A 133 10.77 14.12 -10.24
C MET A 133 11.94 13.22 -9.82
N GLY A 134 11.78 11.90 -9.93
CA GLY A 134 12.84 10.94 -9.63
C GLY A 134 14.09 11.21 -10.44
N LEU A 135 13.95 11.38 -11.74
CA LEU A 135 15.07 11.71 -12.64
C LEU A 135 15.76 13.04 -12.26
N TYR A 136 14.97 14.06 -11.94
CA TYR A 136 15.50 15.37 -11.53
C TYR A 136 16.31 15.28 -10.24
N TRP A 137 15.80 14.53 -9.24
CA TRP A 137 16.49 14.39 -7.96
C TRP A 137 17.73 13.48 -8.05
N HIS A 138 17.74 12.48 -8.92
CA HIS A 138 18.95 11.72 -9.24
C HIS A 138 20.06 12.64 -9.76
N ARG A 139 19.75 13.49 -10.74
CA ARG A 139 20.71 14.45 -11.28
C ARG A 139 21.24 15.40 -10.21
N MET A 140 20.36 15.93 -9.39
CA MET A 140 20.74 16.81 -8.28
C MET A 140 21.66 16.10 -7.27
N LYS A 141 21.39 14.82 -6.95
CA LYS A 141 22.28 14.02 -6.08
C LYS A 141 23.68 13.85 -6.70
N GLU A 142 23.75 13.57 -7.99
CA GLU A 142 25.03 13.43 -8.71
C GLU A 142 25.83 14.73 -8.70
N GLU A 143 25.19 15.85 -8.99
CA GLU A 143 25.83 17.20 -8.94
C GLU A 143 26.39 17.50 -7.55
N HIS A 144 25.61 17.27 -6.49
CA HIS A 144 26.07 17.47 -5.12
C HIS A 144 27.20 16.52 -4.73
N ARG A 145 27.17 15.26 -5.15
CA ARG A 145 28.28 14.32 -4.88
C ARG A 145 29.59 14.76 -5.49
N LEU A 146 29.55 15.38 -6.67
CA LEU A 146 30.74 15.93 -7.30
C LEU A 146 31.28 17.15 -6.54
N HIS A 147 30.40 17.96 -5.93
CA HIS A 147 30.80 19.09 -5.09
C HIS A 147 31.34 18.66 -3.72
N ASP A 148 30.66 17.71 -3.06
CA ASP A 148 31.02 17.19 -1.72
C ASP A 148 32.39 16.48 -1.73
N THR A 149 32.81 15.85 -2.85
CA THR A 149 34.17 15.29 -3.00
C THR A 149 35.26 16.35 -3.02
N MET A 150 34.93 17.62 -3.20
CA MET A 150 35.88 18.72 -3.16
C MET A 150 35.96 19.42 -1.78
N GLU A 151 35.01 19.17 -0.87
CA GLU A 151 34.90 19.83 0.44
C GLU A 151 34.92 18.89 1.65
N ASP A 152 35.41 17.63 1.52
CA ASP A 152 35.38 16.68 2.64
C ASP A 152 36.33 17.12 3.78
N THR A 153 35.78 17.87 4.72
CA THR A 153 36.36 18.12 6.04
C THR A 153 35.38 17.71 7.14
N GLY A 154 35.40 16.42 7.44
CA GLY A 154 35.31 15.91 8.82
C GLY A 154 34.14 16.31 9.70
N LYS A 155 32.87 16.09 9.32
CA LYS A 155 31.80 15.89 10.31
C LYS A 155 30.80 14.83 9.80
N GLN A 156 31.21 13.58 9.88
CA GLN A 156 30.25 12.47 9.83
C GLN A 156 29.31 12.56 11.06
N ARG A 157 28.14 13.14 10.82
CA ARG A 157 27.02 12.99 11.77
C ARG A 157 26.49 11.56 11.60
N THR A 158 26.55 10.78 12.64
CA THR A 158 25.94 9.46 12.74
C THR A 158 24.43 9.57 12.48
N VAL A 159 24.02 9.45 11.24
CA VAL A 159 22.67 9.10 10.86
C VAL A 159 22.54 7.62 11.22
N LYS A 160 21.47 7.23 11.93
CA LYS A 160 21.17 5.81 12.17
C LYS A 160 21.29 5.09 10.84
N VAL A 161 22.23 4.17 10.74
CA VAL A 161 22.52 3.48 9.49
C VAL A 161 21.35 2.58 9.16
N ALA A 162 20.97 2.50 7.91
CA ALA A 162 19.89 1.67 7.39
C ALA A 162 19.98 0.18 7.76
N SER A 163 21.14 -0.31 8.18
CA SER A 163 21.35 -1.67 8.68
C SER A 163 20.47 -2.05 9.88
N GLU A 164 19.85 -1.08 10.57
CA GLU A 164 18.90 -1.31 11.66
C GLU A 164 17.44 -1.30 11.20
N MET A 165 17.16 -0.97 9.93
CA MET A 165 15.81 -0.84 9.39
C MET A 165 15.35 -2.12 8.67
N HIS A 166 15.36 -3.26 9.38
CA HIS A 166 14.88 -4.52 8.82
C HIS A 166 13.36 -4.53 8.60
N PRO A 167 12.85 -5.27 7.59
CA PRO A 167 11.41 -5.51 7.45
C PRO A 167 10.84 -6.12 8.74
N LEU A 168 9.62 -5.73 9.08
CA LEU A 168 8.91 -6.30 10.21
C LEU A 168 8.37 -7.69 9.83
N SER A 169 8.48 -8.68 10.69
CA SER A 169 7.79 -9.96 10.51
C SER A 169 6.29 -9.86 10.83
N PHE A 170 5.94 -8.95 11.72
CA PHE A 170 4.57 -8.70 12.16
C PHE A 170 4.32 -7.20 12.41
N TRP A 171 3.09 -6.76 12.10
CA TRP A 171 2.59 -5.44 12.40
C TRP A 171 1.08 -5.44 12.61
N THR A 172 0.59 -4.62 13.53
CA THR A 172 -0.84 -4.41 13.79
C THR A 172 -1.15 -2.93 14.00
N ASP A 173 -2.38 -2.56 13.66
CA ASP A 173 -2.99 -1.25 13.92
C ASP A 173 -4.42 -1.50 14.41
N ASP A 174 -4.60 -1.43 15.73
CA ASP A 174 -5.87 -1.74 16.37
C ASP A 174 -6.95 -0.69 16.02
N TYR A 175 -6.54 0.54 15.71
CA TYR A 175 -7.48 1.60 15.34
C TYR A 175 -8.20 1.32 14.01
N HIS A 176 -7.47 0.84 13.00
CA HIS A 176 -8.06 0.48 11.70
C HIS A 176 -8.37 -1.02 11.58
N GLY A 177 -8.12 -1.79 12.62
CA GLY A 177 -8.27 -3.24 12.60
C GLY A 177 -7.41 -3.90 11.53
N ALA A 178 -6.13 -3.50 11.47
CA ALA A 178 -5.22 -3.98 10.44
C ALA A 178 -4.12 -4.86 11.04
N SER A 179 -3.86 -6.01 10.41
CA SER A 179 -2.79 -6.93 10.79
C SER A 179 -2.04 -7.42 9.56
N LEU A 180 -0.74 -7.54 9.68
CA LEU A 180 0.17 -8.04 8.66
C LEU A 180 1.18 -9.00 9.31
N HIS A 181 1.32 -10.18 8.72
CA HIS A 181 2.41 -11.12 9.01
C HIS A 181 3.16 -11.44 7.71
N ARG A 182 4.48 -11.31 7.72
CA ARG A 182 5.34 -11.65 6.61
C ARG A 182 6.46 -12.57 7.06
N SER A 183 6.67 -13.62 6.31
CA SER A 183 7.76 -14.58 6.45
C SER A 183 8.38 -14.88 5.09
N ASP A 184 9.29 -15.84 5.06
CA ASP A 184 9.89 -16.35 3.83
C ASP A 184 8.90 -17.19 2.99
N ARG A 185 7.79 -17.62 3.56
CA ARG A 185 6.82 -18.52 2.91
C ARG A 185 5.51 -17.86 2.54
N ARG A 186 5.08 -16.83 3.30
CA ARG A 186 3.81 -16.15 3.03
C ARG A 186 3.83 -14.68 3.44
N ILE A 187 2.91 -13.93 2.83
CA ILE A 187 2.41 -12.65 3.34
C ILE A 187 0.92 -12.85 3.62
N ALA A 188 0.52 -12.68 4.88
CA ALA A 188 -0.88 -12.71 5.29
C ALA A 188 -1.26 -11.35 5.86
N SER A 189 -2.38 -10.78 5.43
CA SER A 189 -2.86 -9.52 5.96
C SER A 189 -4.37 -9.43 6.00
N TRP A 190 -4.88 -8.65 6.94
CA TRP A 190 -6.28 -8.33 7.11
C TRP A 190 -6.45 -6.87 7.49
N VAL A 191 -7.50 -6.23 6.99
CA VAL A 191 -7.90 -4.87 7.38
C VAL A 191 -9.42 -4.83 7.48
N TRP A 192 -9.93 -4.44 8.64
CA TRP A 192 -11.38 -4.25 8.83
C TRP A 192 -11.86 -2.97 8.16
N GLU A 193 -11.21 -1.84 8.42
CA GLU A 193 -11.60 -0.54 7.91
C GLU A 193 -10.91 -0.18 6.59
N ALA A 194 -11.00 -1.07 5.60
CA ALA A 194 -10.32 -0.90 4.31
C ALA A 194 -11.14 -0.15 3.26
N SER A 195 -12.11 0.69 3.62
CA SER A 195 -13.05 1.43 2.77
C SER A 195 -14.49 0.86 2.85
N GLU A 196 -14.92 0.06 1.88
CA GLU A 196 -16.33 -0.38 1.80
C GLU A 196 -16.59 -1.71 2.51
N LYS A 197 -15.57 -2.50 2.69
CA LYS A 197 -15.64 -3.84 3.30
C LYS A 197 -14.30 -4.27 3.86
N PRO A 198 -14.28 -5.24 4.79
CA PRO A 198 -13.06 -5.88 5.23
C PRO A 198 -12.30 -6.49 4.04
N GLN A 199 -11.00 -6.50 4.13
CA GLN A 199 -10.13 -7.04 3.08
C GLN A 199 -9.05 -7.90 3.70
N GLY A 200 -8.87 -9.10 3.14
CA GLY A 200 -7.84 -10.03 3.56
C GLY A 200 -7.16 -10.70 2.39
N LEU A 201 -5.90 -11.02 2.54
CA LEU A 201 -5.13 -11.77 1.57
C LEU A 201 -4.13 -12.71 2.25
N CYS A 202 -3.76 -13.75 1.51
CA CYS A 202 -2.63 -14.61 1.82
C CYS A 202 -1.99 -15.02 0.49
N LEU A 203 -0.69 -14.79 0.36
CA LEU A 203 0.02 -15.07 -0.88
C LEU A 203 1.51 -15.34 -0.61
N PRO A 204 2.22 -16.01 -1.55
CA PRO A 204 3.66 -16.14 -1.47
C PRO A 204 4.37 -14.77 -1.51
N PRO A 205 5.48 -14.59 -0.76
CA PRO A 205 6.12 -13.29 -0.63
C PRO A 205 6.84 -12.81 -1.88
N ASP A 206 6.98 -13.68 -2.88
CA ASP A 206 7.60 -13.41 -4.19
C ASP A 206 6.60 -13.29 -5.35
N LYS A 207 5.28 -13.41 -5.09
CA LYS A 207 4.23 -13.41 -6.11
C LYS A 207 3.38 -12.14 -6.04
N SER A 208 3.95 -11.04 -6.48
CA SER A 208 3.28 -9.73 -6.47
C SER A 208 2.04 -9.68 -7.37
N ASP A 209 2.02 -10.45 -8.47
CA ASP A 209 0.90 -10.56 -9.40
C ASP A 209 -0.37 -11.11 -8.70
N MET A 210 -0.23 -11.99 -7.72
CA MET A 210 -1.35 -12.50 -6.94
C MET A 210 -2.01 -11.41 -6.06
N ALA A 211 -1.29 -10.35 -5.73
CA ALA A 211 -1.84 -9.24 -4.94
C ALA A 211 -2.76 -8.31 -5.74
N GLU A 212 -2.78 -8.40 -7.05
CA GLU A 212 -3.70 -7.66 -7.93
C GLU A 212 -5.12 -8.27 -8.02
N TRP A 213 -5.36 -9.36 -7.34
CA TRP A 213 -6.64 -10.04 -7.41
C TRP A 213 -7.79 -9.18 -6.87
N HIS A 214 -8.88 -9.10 -7.62
CA HIS A 214 -10.07 -8.32 -7.26
C HIS A 214 -10.87 -8.93 -6.11
N GLN A 215 -10.78 -10.24 -5.95
CA GLN A 215 -11.48 -10.97 -4.89
C GLN A 215 -10.54 -11.11 -3.71
N ASN A 216 -10.97 -10.62 -2.57
CA ASN A 216 -10.25 -10.84 -1.32
C ASN A 216 -10.93 -11.96 -0.51
N LEU A 217 -10.25 -12.43 0.53
CA LEU A 217 -10.73 -13.54 1.35
C LEU A 217 -11.92 -13.19 2.25
N ALA A 218 -12.30 -11.93 2.38
CA ALA A 218 -13.42 -11.51 3.21
C ALA A 218 -14.78 -11.90 2.63
N GLY A 219 -14.86 -12.05 1.30
CA GLY A 219 -16.16 -12.22 0.62
C GLY A 219 -16.99 -10.94 0.58
N GLU A 220 -18.24 -11.06 0.19
CA GLU A 220 -19.18 -9.93 0.12
C GLU A 220 -20.62 -10.45 0.09
N VAL A 221 -21.51 -9.85 0.89
CA VAL A 221 -22.95 -10.05 0.78
C VAL A 221 -23.56 -8.92 -0.05
N ARG A 222 -24.36 -9.29 -1.05
CA ARG A 222 -25.05 -8.35 -1.92
C ARG A 222 -26.56 -8.59 -1.88
N GLY A 223 -27.32 -7.52 -1.72
CA GLY A 223 -28.77 -7.55 -1.91
C GLY A 223 -29.13 -7.37 -3.38
N MET A 224 -30.09 -8.16 -3.89
CA MET A 224 -30.57 -8.01 -5.27
C MET A 224 -31.28 -6.66 -5.47
N GLY A 225 -30.89 -5.91 -6.50
CA GLY A 225 -31.59 -4.69 -6.91
C GLY A 225 -31.45 -3.49 -5.97
N CYS A 226 -30.49 -3.48 -5.05
CA CYS A 226 -30.24 -2.36 -4.16
C CYS A 226 -28.75 -2.06 -4.02
N PHE A 227 -28.43 -0.79 -3.81
CA PHE A 227 -27.14 -0.42 -3.28
C PHE A 227 -27.05 -0.90 -1.82
N HIS A 228 -25.86 -1.29 -1.39
CA HIS A 228 -25.65 -1.75 -0.03
C HIS A 228 -24.43 -1.06 0.59
N ARG A 229 -24.49 -0.89 1.88
CA ARG A 229 -23.40 -0.35 2.69
C ARG A 229 -23.06 -1.33 3.80
N ASN A 230 -21.78 -1.58 3.96
CA ASN A 230 -21.25 -2.37 5.06
C ASN A 230 -20.86 -1.43 6.22
N ILE A 231 -21.28 -1.80 7.41
CA ILE A 231 -20.98 -1.07 8.64
C ILE A 231 -20.31 -2.05 9.59
N ILE A 232 -19.03 -1.81 9.86
CA ILE A 232 -18.27 -2.58 10.84
C ILE A 232 -18.77 -2.15 12.23
N THR A 233 -19.18 -3.12 13.03
CA THR A 233 -19.74 -2.88 14.36
C THR A 233 -18.78 -3.22 15.48
N SER A 234 -17.87 -4.14 15.24
CA SER A 234 -16.78 -4.51 16.15
C SER A 234 -15.72 -5.30 15.43
N HIS A 235 -14.48 -5.18 15.88
CA HIS A 235 -13.38 -6.05 15.51
C HIS A 235 -12.38 -6.14 16.67
N GLU A 236 -11.61 -7.19 16.68
CA GLU A 236 -10.54 -7.43 17.64
C GLU A 236 -9.36 -8.13 16.93
N GLU A 237 -8.14 -7.76 17.30
CA GLU A 237 -6.88 -8.28 16.77
C GLU A 237 -6.11 -9.00 17.89
N HIS A 238 -5.69 -10.22 17.61
CA HIS A 238 -4.94 -11.07 18.54
C HIS A 238 -3.65 -11.56 17.88
N PRO A 239 -2.54 -10.82 18.03
CA PRO A 239 -1.24 -11.26 17.57
C PRO A 239 -0.73 -12.42 18.43
N PHE A 240 0.01 -13.33 17.81
CA PHE A 240 0.76 -14.38 18.48
C PHE A 240 2.03 -14.71 17.67
N ASP A 241 2.92 -15.46 18.26
CA ASP A 241 4.17 -15.83 17.58
C ASP A 241 3.89 -16.63 16.29
N GLY A 242 4.43 -16.11 15.17
CA GLY A 242 4.26 -16.70 13.84
C GLY A 242 2.92 -16.42 13.17
N GLY A 243 2.08 -15.52 13.70
CA GLY A 243 0.81 -15.20 13.04
C GLY A 243 -0.10 -14.26 13.80
N PHE A 244 -1.37 -14.26 13.43
CA PHE A 244 -2.41 -13.48 14.10
C PHE A 244 -3.80 -14.08 13.86
N LEU A 245 -4.71 -13.77 14.75
CA LEU A 245 -6.14 -13.99 14.61
C LEU A 245 -6.85 -12.65 14.73
N THR A 246 -7.80 -12.41 13.85
CA THR A 246 -8.72 -11.29 13.98
C THR A 246 -10.14 -11.77 13.76
N TYR A 247 -11.07 -11.20 14.49
CA TYR A 247 -12.48 -11.46 14.30
C TYR A 247 -13.30 -10.18 14.45
N GLY A 248 -14.45 -10.16 13.83
CA GLY A 248 -15.33 -9.00 13.89
C GLY A 248 -16.71 -9.26 13.32
N LYS A 249 -17.49 -8.19 13.40
CA LYS A 249 -18.88 -8.22 12.98
C LYS A 249 -19.19 -7.01 12.12
N LEU A 250 -19.89 -7.25 11.02
CA LEU A 250 -20.40 -6.18 10.17
C LEU A 250 -21.90 -6.38 9.89
N ARG A 251 -22.56 -5.28 9.57
CA ARG A 251 -23.96 -5.26 9.13
C ARG A 251 -23.98 -4.74 7.70
N THR A 252 -24.66 -5.48 6.84
CA THR A 252 -24.95 -5.03 5.48
C THR A 252 -26.33 -4.41 5.46
N ARG A 253 -26.44 -3.16 5.08
CA ARG A 253 -27.71 -2.42 4.95
C ARG A 253 -27.99 -2.12 3.49
N SER A 254 -29.27 -2.14 3.10
CA SER A 254 -29.67 -1.67 1.79
C SER A 254 -29.78 -0.15 1.81
N GLU A 255 -29.09 0.50 0.90
CA GLU A 255 -29.34 1.91 0.56
C GLU A 255 -30.36 1.92 -0.59
N ARG A 256 -31.64 1.83 -0.28
CA ARG A 256 -32.65 2.22 -1.26
C ARG A 256 -32.74 3.75 -1.27
N PHE A 257 -32.79 4.34 -2.44
CA PHE A 257 -33.38 5.66 -2.62
C PHE A 257 -34.86 5.54 -2.26
N VAL A 258 -35.19 5.91 -1.06
CA VAL A 258 -36.52 5.73 -0.53
C VAL A 258 -37.29 7.00 -0.80
N ALA A 259 -38.43 6.84 -1.46
CA ALA A 259 -39.56 7.74 -1.25
C ALA A 259 -39.90 7.71 0.26
N GLU A 260 -40.15 8.87 0.82
CA GLU A 260 -40.38 9.11 2.26
C GLU A 260 -41.13 7.96 2.96
N GLY A 261 -40.50 7.32 3.94
CA GLY A 261 -41.13 6.39 4.86
C GLY A 261 -40.57 4.97 4.98
N GLU A 262 -39.73 4.49 4.08
CA GLU A 262 -39.13 3.15 4.19
C GLU A 262 -37.68 3.24 4.65
N GLY A 263 -37.43 2.95 5.90
CA GLY A 263 -36.11 3.01 6.52
C GLY A 263 -35.11 2.04 5.93
N ASP A 264 -33.86 2.39 6.10
CA ASP A 264 -32.66 1.61 5.87
C ASP A 264 -32.78 0.21 6.48
N ARG A 265 -32.87 -0.85 5.66
CA ARG A 265 -33.10 -2.23 6.13
C ARG A 265 -31.80 -3.00 6.22
N GLU A 266 -31.57 -3.64 7.35
CA GLU A 266 -30.50 -4.61 7.52
C GLU A 266 -30.78 -5.85 6.67
N ILE A 267 -29.88 -6.13 5.71
CA ILE A 267 -29.97 -7.30 4.82
C ILE A 267 -29.33 -8.51 5.47
N ALA A 268 -28.16 -8.31 6.08
CA ALA A 268 -27.39 -9.36 6.70
C ALA A 268 -26.55 -8.86 7.87
N VAL A 269 -26.23 -9.80 8.73
CA VAL A 269 -25.16 -9.67 9.74
C VAL A 269 -24.12 -10.70 9.41
N GLU A 270 -22.89 -10.27 9.33
CA GLU A 270 -21.74 -11.13 9.07
C GLU A 270 -20.81 -11.12 10.26
N LYS A 271 -20.34 -12.29 10.66
CA LYS A 271 -19.23 -12.46 11.58
C LYS A 271 -18.12 -13.14 10.81
N ILE A 272 -16.93 -12.55 10.83
CA ILE A 272 -15.79 -13.08 10.11
C ILE A 272 -14.67 -13.33 11.10
N ILE A 273 -14.04 -14.49 10.97
CA ILE A 273 -12.78 -14.83 11.63
C ILE A 273 -11.74 -15.03 10.54
N TYR A 274 -10.60 -14.39 10.71
CA TYR A 274 -9.42 -14.60 9.89
C TYR A 274 -8.24 -14.97 10.79
N ALA A 275 -7.58 -16.07 10.49
CA ALA A 275 -6.42 -16.52 11.25
C ALA A 275 -5.27 -16.91 10.33
N ALA A 276 -4.14 -16.27 10.48
CA ALA A 276 -2.87 -16.65 9.89
C ALA A 276 -2.13 -17.55 10.90
N LEU A 277 -2.06 -18.86 10.62
CA LEU A 277 -1.55 -19.85 11.59
C LEU A 277 -0.03 -19.84 11.68
N PRO A 278 0.55 -20.31 12.81
CA PRO A 278 1.99 -20.30 13.05
C PRO A 278 2.78 -21.33 12.24
N ASP A 279 2.10 -22.19 11.46
CA ASP A 279 2.73 -23.12 10.52
C ASP A 279 3.33 -22.41 9.28
N ASP A 280 3.16 -21.11 9.21
CA ASP A 280 3.67 -20.23 8.16
C ASP A 280 3.18 -20.55 6.73
N ALA A 281 2.09 -21.28 6.64
CA ALA A 281 1.50 -21.72 5.38
C ALA A 281 -0.02 -21.56 5.36
N THR A 282 -0.71 -21.81 6.48
CA THR A 282 -2.16 -21.90 6.53
C THR A 282 -2.80 -20.59 6.94
N VAL A 283 -3.90 -20.26 6.25
CA VAL A 283 -4.85 -19.22 6.66
C VAL A 283 -6.22 -19.83 6.75
N LEU A 284 -6.93 -19.56 7.83
CA LEU A 284 -8.33 -19.93 8.01
C LEU A 284 -9.20 -18.69 7.88
N VAL A 285 -10.26 -18.78 7.07
CA VAL A 285 -11.26 -17.72 6.96
C VAL A 285 -12.63 -18.36 7.19
N MET A 286 -13.33 -17.92 8.23
CA MET A 286 -14.63 -18.48 8.60
C MET A 286 -15.67 -17.36 8.64
N PRO A 287 -16.43 -17.14 7.56
CA PRO A 287 -17.58 -16.24 7.57
C PRO A 287 -18.82 -16.96 8.08
N GLN A 288 -19.54 -16.35 9.02
CA GLN A 288 -20.89 -16.72 9.40
C GLN A 288 -21.84 -15.62 8.96
N ILE A 289 -22.78 -15.94 8.07
CA ILE A 289 -23.72 -15.00 7.50
C ILE A 289 -25.13 -15.30 7.99
N CYS A 290 -25.76 -14.34 8.65
CA CYS A 290 -27.17 -14.39 9.02
C CYS A 290 -27.93 -13.41 8.12
N ALA A 291 -28.49 -13.91 7.02
CA ALA A 291 -29.33 -13.11 6.13
C ALA A 291 -30.72 -12.91 6.75
N ARG A 292 -31.28 -11.70 6.68
CA ARG A 292 -32.68 -11.44 7.00
C ARG A 292 -33.52 -11.59 5.74
N ARG A 293 -34.62 -12.35 5.84
CA ARG A 293 -35.62 -12.33 4.78
C ARG A 293 -36.25 -10.95 4.72
N VAL A 294 -35.99 -10.27 3.64
CA VAL A 294 -36.69 -9.02 3.30
C VAL A 294 -37.85 -9.45 2.40
N TRP A 295 -39.06 -9.45 2.94
CA TRP A 295 -40.31 -9.68 2.20
C TRP A 295 -40.73 -8.38 1.51
#